data_cac4f22f7632e1f9dc9fdaddf04e0909
#
_entry.id   cac4f22f7632e1f9dc9fdaddf04e0909
#
_cell.length_a   1.000
_cell.length_b   1.000
_cell.length_c   1.000
_cell.angle_alpha   90.00
_cell.angle_beta   90.00
_cell.angle_gamma   90.00
#
_symmetry.space_group_name_H-M   'P 1'
#
loop_
_entity.id
_entity.type
_entity.pdbx_description
1 polymer ?
#
loop_
_entity_poly.entity_id
_entity_poly.type
_entity_poly.pdbx_seq_one_letter_code
_entity_poly.pdbx_strand_id
1 'polypeptide(L)'
;MSINRFKFWALAALLAVSVPSFAQDKPNAEEGKKLYEANNCGSCHALDKKVVGPALRGVDTRRTNEWIIQWVRNNKKFRESGDPDANKLYQEYGGAAMNIFENLTPAQVLNIVEYIKTAPAPSANKGPVVDPNASADKEDPTTKYILLILVAVFGIILFVLAKVNKTLKRVAADKNPEDFDDMHVDNRKFYQKVLPSVLANMNPTVLAIFTVLAIGVPGSYYGYKFAITEVGVQKGYAPTQPIAFSHKLHGGELKIDCKYCHSTVEESKSASIPALNTCMNCHKGVQLTDKYNGEISPEIKKIYKALDYNPEAKPGEEYGKNPSPVRWVRIHNLPDHAVFNHSQHVKVGKLQCQNCHGPIEKMEKVQQWNTLQMGWCIDCHRNTGIDVANNNYYLALHDKAKKDIKANQNHSQYFGPDGKVKITPAMNGGLECAKCHY
;
A
#
# COMPACT_ATOMS: atom_id res chain seq x y z
N MET A 1 18.24 -15.75 90.86
CA MET A 1 17.65 -14.59 90.10
C MET A 1 18.42 -14.36 88.81
N SER A 2 18.35 -15.20 87.84
CA SER A 2 19.09 -14.98 86.57
C SER A 2 18.52 -15.63 85.29
N ILE A 3 17.28 -16.14 85.33
CA ILE A 3 16.71 -16.87 84.21
C ILE A 3 15.75 -15.96 83.35
N ASN A 4 15.30 -14.82 83.88
CA ASN A 4 14.33 -13.98 83.19
C ASN A 4 14.90 -12.96 82.19
N ARG A 5 16.21 -12.66 82.25
CA ARG A 5 16.83 -11.71 81.27
C ARG A 5 17.19 -12.34 79.96
N PHE A 6 17.39 -13.64 79.88
CA PHE A 6 17.74 -14.30 78.64
C PHE A 6 16.48 -14.54 77.72
N LYS A 7 15.31 -14.72 78.30
CA LYS A 7 14.07 -14.88 77.53
C LYS A 7 13.55 -13.57 76.90
N PHE A 8 13.88 -12.44 77.51
CA PHE A 8 13.50 -11.13 77.01
C PHE A 8 14.31 -10.72 75.76
N TRP A 9 15.60 -11.07 75.71
CA TRP A 9 16.48 -10.81 74.57
C TRP A 9 16.23 -11.77 73.42
N ALA A 10 15.80 -12.97 73.64
CA ALA A 10 15.41 -13.94 72.60
C ALA A 10 14.09 -13.56 71.93
N LEU A 11 13.15 -12.94 72.69
CA LEU A 11 11.89 -12.45 72.10
C LEU A 11 12.06 -11.11 71.34
N ALA A 12 13.00 -10.25 71.73
CA ALA A 12 13.36 -9.03 71.01
C ALA A 12 14.14 -9.33 69.71
N ALA A 13 14.93 -10.40 69.64
CA ALA A 13 15.64 -10.83 68.47
C ALA A 13 14.72 -11.48 67.42
N LEU A 14 13.58 -12.07 67.81
CA LEU A 14 12.61 -12.65 66.89
C LEU A 14 11.64 -11.59 66.24
N LEU A 15 11.52 -10.40 66.82
CA LEU A 15 10.71 -9.31 66.31
C LEU A 15 11.45 -8.39 65.32
N ALA A 16 12.76 -8.56 65.13
CA ALA A 16 13.59 -7.74 64.24
C ALA A 16 13.75 -8.34 62.80
N VAL A 17 13.08 -9.44 62.44
CA VAL A 17 13.29 -10.14 61.16
C VAL A 17 12.01 -10.21 60.31
N SER A 18 11.14 -9.25 60.41
CA SER A 18 10.02 -9.13 59.43
C SER A 18 9.86 -7.71 58.95
N VAL A 19 10.94 -7.16 58.36
CA VAL A 19 10.79 -6.12 57.35
C VAL A 19 10.49 -6.83 56.04
N PRO A 20 9.28 -6.69 55.44
CA PRO A 20 9.08 -7.19 54.10
C PRO A 20 10.04 -6.39 53.21
N SER A 21 11.10 -7.02 52.77
CA SER A 21 11.90 -6.56 51.67
C SER A 21 10.97 -6.54 50.44
N PHE A 22 10.39 -5.40 50.15
CA PHE A 22 9.81 -5.18 48.83
C PHE A 22 10.98 -5.24 47.84
N ALA A 23 11.30 -6.44 47.38
CA ALA A 23 12.10 -6.61 46.19
C ALA A 23 11.38 -5.85 45.09
N GLN A 24 11.89 -4.72 44.72
CA GLN A 24 11.45 -3.98 43.57
C GLN A 24 11.83 -4.87 42.38
N ASP A 25 10.85 -5.62 41.86
CA ASP A 25 11.05 -6.43 40.66
C ASP A 25 11.64 -5.53 39.59
N LYS A 26 12.75 -5.95 39.00
CA LYS A 26 13.35 -5.20 37.87
C LYS A 26 12.32 -5.05 36.79
N PRO A 27 12.21 -3.87 36.13
CA PRO A 27 11.28 -3.66 35.05
C PRO A 27 11.40 -4.72 33.98
N ASN A 28 10.25 -5.26 33.53
CA ASN A 28 10.16 -6.36 32.56
C ASN A 28 9.67 -5.82 31.22
N ALA A 29 10.55 -5.84 30.21
CA ALA A 29 10.27 -5.35 28.88
C ALA A 29 9.18 -6.17 28.12
N GLU A 30 9.10 -7.47 28.37
CA GLU A 30 8.10 -8.33 27.71
C GLU A 30 6.68 -8.04 28.21
N GLU A 31 6.53 -7.90 29.53
CA GLU A 31 5.29 -7.44 30.13
C GLU A 31 4.97 -6.00 29.70
N GLY A 32 5.97 -5.14 29.63
CA GLY A 32 5.87 -3.77 29.13
C GLY A 32 5.32 -3.71 27.71
N LYS A 33 5.76 -4.61 26.84
CA LYS A 33 5.21 -4.74 25.48
C LYS A 33 3.73 -5.10 25.47
N LYS A 34 3.34 -6.09 26.26
CA LYS A 34 1.93 -6.49 26.38
C LYS A 34 1.05 -5.34 26.90
N LEU A 35 1.53 -4.61 27.90
CA LEU A 35 0.82 -3.45 28.44
C LEU A 35 0.75 -2.28 27.44
N TYR A 36 1.81 -2.04 26.68
CA TYR A 36 1.85 -1.04 25.61
C TYR A 36 0.83 -1.31 24.51
N GLU A 37 0.71 -2.57 24.10
CA GLU A 37 -0.25 -3.03 23.10
C GLU A 37 -1.68 -3.03 23.65
N ALA A 38 -1.89 -3.57 24.86
CA ALA A 38 -3.22 -3.65 25.48
C ALA A 38 -3.85 -2.27 25.79
N ASN A 39 -3.03 -1.27 26.10
CA ASN A 39 -3.47 0.10 26.34
C ASN A 39 -3.41 1.00 25.09
N ASN A 40 -3.16 0.42 23.91
CA ASN A 40 -3.10 1.14 22.63
C ASN A 40 -2.17 2.37 22.62
N CYS A 41 -1.06 2.34 23.33
CA CYS A 41 -0.13 3.47 23.41
C CYS A 41 0.41 3.85 22.02
N GLY A 42 0.61 2.85 21.14
CA GLY A 42 1.08 3.00 19.77
C GLY A 42 0.14 3.78 18.85
N SER A 43 -1.11 4.01 19.24
CA SER A 43 -2.07 4.77 18.43
C SER A 43 -1.74 6.27 18.37
N CYS A 44 -1.19 6.79 19.47
CA CYS A 44 -0.83 8.20 19.57
C CYS A 44 0.68 8.43 19.57
N HIS A 45 1.46 7.40 19.91
CA HIS A 45 2.92 7.47 20.06
C HIS A 45 3.64 6.46 19.17
N ALA A 46 4.55 6.92 18.32
CA ALA A 46 5.56 6.04 17.73
C ALA A 46 6.83 6.06 18.57
N LEU A 47 7.63 4.99 18.48
CA LEU A 47 8.89 4.92 19.25
C LEU A 47 9.88 5.98 18.77
N ASP A 48 10.08 6.11 17.46
CA ASP A 48 11.19 6.87 16.87
C ASP A 48 10.78 8.18 16.18
N LYS A 49 9.50 8.48 16.10
CA LYS A 49 8.98 9.67 15.41
C LYS A 49 7.78 10.30 16.13
N LYS A 50 7.63 11.61 15.97
CA LYS A 50 6.42 12.32 16.41
C LYS A 50 5.22 11.85 15.57
N VAL A 51 4.10 11.58 16.23
CA VAL A 51 2.81 11.26 15.62
C VAL A 51 1.78 12.25 16.18
N VAL A 52 0.75 11.81 16.87
CA VAL A 52 -0.15 12.68 17.65
C VAL A 52 0.57 13.17 18.90
N GLY A 53 1.23 12.25 19.61
CA GLY A 53 2.10 12.54 20.76
C GLY A 53 3.59 12.52 20.40
N PRO A 54 4.46 12.79 21.38
CA PRO A 54 5.90 12.73 21.19
C PRO A 54 6.42 11.34 20.87
N ALA A 55 7.58 11.28 20.19
CA ALA A 55 8.37 10.06 20.07
C ALA A 55 8.77 9.55 21.45
N LEU A 56 8.60 8.26 21.69
CA LEU A 56 8.83 7.69 23.04
C LEU A 56 10.24 7.23 23.27
N ARG A 57 11.01 6.89 22.23
CA ARG A 57 12.41 6.44 22.41
C ARG A 57 13.22 7.51 23.13
N GLY A 58 13.96 7.09 24.16
CA GLY A 58 14.72 7.99 25.02
C GLY A 58 13.85 8.86 25.95
N VAL A 59 12.59 8.49 26.21
CA VAL A 59 11.75 9.21 27.17
C VAL A 59 12.33 9.17 28.58
N ASP A 60 13.00 8.07 28.94
CA ASP A 60 13.71 7.86 30.21
C ASP A 60 14.91 8.78 30.41
N THR A 61 15.49 9.31 29.32
CA THR A 61 16.57 10.31 29.38
C THR A 61 16.05 11.75 29.40
N ARG A 62 14.82 11.97 28.93
CA ARG A 62 14.19 13.31 28.88
C ARG A 62 13.37 13.64 30.11
N ARG A 63 12.87 12.62 30.80
CA ARG A 63 11.99 12.77 31.99
C ARG A 63 12.33 11.72 33.03
N THR A 64 12.16 12.06 34.32
CA THR A 64 12.32 11.11 35.41
C THR A 64 11.19 10.07 35.40
N ASN A 65 11.47 8.92 36.00
CA ASN A 65 10.46 7.86 36.11
C ASN A 65 9.21 8.33 36.87
N GLU A 66 9.39 9.13 37.92
CA GLU A 66 8.30 9.70 38.74
C GLU A 66 7.41 10.62 37.87
N TRP A 67 8.04 11.48 37.05
CA TRP A 67 7.34 12.36 36.14
C TRP A 67 6.52 11.57 35.11
N ILE A 68 7.13 10.54 34.52
CA ILE A 68 6.45 9.68 33.52
C ILE A 68 5.27 8.94 34.15
N ILE A 69 5.44 8.40 35.36
CA ILE A 69 4.36 7.73 36.09
C ILE A 69 3.17 8.67 36.32
N GLN A 70 3.43 9.88 36.82
CA GLN A 70 2.37 10.88 37.07
C GLN A 70 1.68 11.29 35.77
N TRP A 71 2.45 11.55 34.73
CA TRP A 71 1.92 11.92 33.42
C TRP A 71 1.03 10.83 32.82
N VAL A 72 1.48 9.60 32.77
CA VAL A 72 0.74 8.47 32.18
C VAL A 72 -0.51 8.18 32.99
N ARG A 73 -0.42 8.16 34.30
CA ARG A 73 -1.56 7.79 35.15
C ARG A 73 -2.65 8.87 35.17
N ASN A 74 -2.30 10.13 35.29
CA ASN A 74 -3.29 11.21 35.24
C ASN A 74 -2.64 12.55 34.84
N ASN A 75 -2.44 12.77 33.53
CA ASN A 75 -1.84 13.99 33.01
C ASN A 75 -2.69 15.24 33.31
N LYS A 76 -4.00 15.13 33.39
CA LYS A 76 -4.87 16.26 33.72
C LYS A 76 -4.57 16.76 35.13
N LYS A 77 -4.65 15.91 36.15
CA LYS A 77 -4.38 16.26 37.54
C LYS A 77 -2.92 16.73 37.72
N PHE A 78 -1.99 16.12 36.97
CA PHE A 78 -0.59 16.50 37.01
C PHE A 78 -0.35 17.91 36.44
N ARG A 79 -1.03 18.29 35.36
CA ARG A 79 -0.99 19.67 34.85
C ARG A 79 -1.63 20.67 35.79
N GLU A 80 -2.75 20.30 36.40
CA GLU A 80 -3.47 21.15 37.41
C GLU A 80 -2.63 21.36 38.65
N SER A 81 -1.67 20.51 38.99
CA SER A 81 -0.71 20.71 40.06
C SER A 81 0.30 21.85 39.80
N GLY A 82 0.32 22.38 38.58
CA GLY A 82 1.19 23.49 38.19
C GLY A 82 2.56 23.08 37.66
N ASP A 83 2.80 21.80 37.35
CA ASP A 83 4.06 21.38 36.77
C ASP A 83 4.34 22.07 35.44
N PRO A 84 5.48 22.82 35.31
CA PRO A 84 5.76 23.63 34.13
C PRO A 84 6.02 22.82 32.88
N ASP A 85 6.66 21.65 33.01
CA ASP A 85 6.99 20.78 31.91
C ASP A 85 5.77 20.05 31.37
N ALA A 86 4.84 19.67 32.24
CA ALA A 86 3.57 19.07 31.88
C ALA A 86 2.68 20.06 31.10
N ASN A 87 2.61 21.31 31.54
CA ASN A 87 1.85 22.35 30.86
C ASN A 87 2.50 22.76 29.53
N LYS A 88 3.82 22.87 29.47
CA LYS A 88 4.58 23.13 28.25
C LYS A 88 4.36 22.05 27.21
N LEU A 89 4.46 20.76 27.59
CA LEU A 89 4.23 19.62 26.70
C LEU A 89 2.80 19.63 26.14
N TYR A 90 1.82 19.91 26.98
CA TYR A 90 0.41 20.00 26.55
C TYR A 90 0.19 21.10 25.49
N GLN A 91 0.78 22.28 25.67
CA GLN A 91 0.69 23.39 24.72
C GLN A 91 1.45 23.08 23.41
N GLU A 92 2.66 22.47 23.50
CA GLU A 92 3.46 22.09 22.32
C GLU A 92 2.71 21.15 21.39
N TYR A 93 1.80 20.32 21.93
CA TYR A 93 0.98 19.39 21.19
C TYR A 93 -0.46 19.90 20.95
N GLY A 94 -0.63 21.25 20.90
CA GLY A 94 -1.90 21.89 20.53
C GLY A 94 -3.06 21.61 21.48
N GLY A 95 -2.78 21.36 22.76
CA GLY A 95 -3.82 21.02 23.72
C GLY A 95 -4.41 19.62 23.59
N ALA A 96 -3.79 18.75 22.79
CA ALA A 96 -4.24 17.38 22.66
C ALA A 96 -4.08 16.62 24.00
N ALA A 97 -5.19 16.20 24.58
CA ALA A 97 -5.19 15.45 25.83
C ALA A 97 -4.77 14.01 25.59
N MET A 98 -3.75 13.55 26.32
CA MET A 98 -3.42 12.12 26.40
C MET A 98 -4.48 11.39 27.26
N ASN A 99 -4.82 10.17 26.89
CA ASN A 99 -5.71 9.34 27.71
C ASN A 99 -5.13 9.12 29.12
N ILE A 100 -6.02 9.00 30.10
CA ILE A 100 -5.69 8.79 31.51
C ILE A 100 -5.69 7.29 31.80
N PHE A 101 -4.63 6.76 32.44
CA PHE A 101 -4.43 5.34 32.73
C PHE A 101 -4.26 5.09 34.25
N GLU A 102 -5.23 5.51 35.06
CA GLU A 102 -5.18 5.33 36.51
C GLU A 102 -5.13 3.88 36.97
N ASN A 103 -5.63 2.97 36.11
CA ASN A 103 -5.60 1.52 36.32
C ASN A 103 -4.17 0.93 36.24
N LEU A 104 -3.22 1.61 35.62
CA LEU A 104 -1.82 1.15 35.57
C LEU A 104 -1.11 1.46 36.89
N THR A 105 -0.47 0.45 37.46
CA THR A 105 0.39 0.64 38.62
C THR A 105 1.71 1.33 38.22
N PRO A 106 2.42 1.99 39.15
CA PRO A 106 3.74 2.56 38.89
C PRO A 106 4.72 1.55 38.28
N ALA A 107 4.75 0.31 38.77
CA ALA A 107 5.59 -0.75 38.23
C ALA A 107 5.24 -1.12 36.78
N GLN A 108 3.97 -1.17 36.44
CA GLN A 108 3.52 -1.43 35.08
C GLN A 108 3.90 -0.30 34.11
N VAL A 109 3.86 0.94 34.53
CA VAL A 109 4.34 2.08 33.72
C VAL A 109 5.87 1.94 33.49
N LEU A 110 6.65 1.54 34.49
CA LEU A 110 8.08 1.30 34.35
C LEU A 110 8.39 0.11 33.42
N ASN A 111 7.57 -0.94 33.42
CA ASN A 111 7.67 -2.03 32.45
C ASN A 111 7.48 -1.53 31.03
N ILE A 112 6.52 -0.63 30.79
CA ILE A 112 6.29 0.02 29.47
C ILE A 112 7.53 0.85 29.08
N VAL A 113 8.11 1.61 30.01
CA VAL A 113 9.33 2.40 29.76
C VAL A 113 10.50 1.48 29.37
N GLU A 114 10.67 0.36 30.07
CA GLU A 114 11.72 -0.61 29.75
C GLU A 114 11.52 -1.26 28.37
N TYR A 115 10.30 -1.56 28.00
CA TYR A 115 9.97 -1.99 26.62
C TYR A 115 10.37 -0.92 25.59
N ILE A 116 9.98 0.34 25.79
CA ILE A 116 10.31 1.45 24.88
C ILE A 116 11.82 1.57 24.68
N LYS A 117 12.59 1.38 25.75
CA LYS A 117 14.05 1.46 25.77
C LYS A 117 14.70 0.31 25.00
N THR A 118 14.20 -0.91 25.18
CA THR A 118 14.78 -2.14 24.61
C THR A 118 14.20 -2.52 23.26
N ALA A 119 13.09 -1.89 22.84
CA ALA A 119 12.45 -2.19 21.56
C ALA A 119 13.43 -1.99 20.38
N PRO A 120 13.52 -2.97 19.46
CA PRO A 120 14.39 -2.86 18.31
C PRO A 120 14.06 -1.61 17.48
N ALA A 121 15.09 -0.96 16.94
CA ALA A 121 14.89 0.12 15.98
C ALA A 121 14.09 -0.39 14.77
N PRO A 122 13.22 0.44 14.16
CA PRO A 122 12.50 0.02 12.98
C PRO A 122 13.50 -0.45 11.94
N SER A 123 13.46 -1.73 11.61
CA SER A 123 14.22 -2.27 10.49
C SER A 123 13.77 -1.48 9.25
N ALA A 124 14.72 -0.80 8.60
CA ALA A 124 14.50 -0.12 7.33
C ALA A 124 14.32 -1.13 6.18
N ASN A 125 13.57 -2.19 6.44
CA ASN A 125 13.18 -3.16 5.45
C ASN A 125 12.03 -2.54 4.62
N LYS A 126 12.41 -1.55 3.78
CA LYS A 126 11.60 -1.17 2.63
C LYS A 126 11.63 -2.38 1.72
N GLY A 127 10.59 -3.19 1.78
CA GLY A 127 10.35 -4.18 0.73
C GLY A 127 10.48 -3.47 -0.63
N PRO A 128 10.81 -4.19 -1.70
CA PRO A 128 11.01 -3.58 -3.01
C PRO A 128 9.78 -2.73 -3.35
N VAL A 129 10.00 -1.42 -3.48
CA VAL A 129 8.98 -0.52 -4.05
C VAL A 129 8.93 -0.89 -5.53
N VAL A 130 7.99 -1.74 -5.88
CA VAL A 130 7.66 -1.98 -7.28
C VAL A 130 6.89 -0.74 -7.73
N ASP A 131 7.46 0.03 -8.65
CA ASP A 131 6.73 1.10 -9.31
C ASP A 131 5.57 0.44 -10.10
N PRO A 132 4.32 0.61 -9.68
CA PRO A 132 3.18 -0.02 -10.34
C PRO A 132 2.95 0.52 -11.76
N ASN A 133 3.57 1.66 -12.12
CA ASN A 133 3.53 2.19 -13.47
C ASN A 133 4.67 1.67 -14.35
N ALA A 134 5.69 1.04 -13.79
CA ALA A 134 6.81 0.53 -14.57
C ALA A 134 6.42 -0.60 -15.55
N SER A 135 5.27 -1.23 -15.35
CA SER A 135 4.78 -2.32 -16.21
C SER A 135 3.58 -1.93 -17.09
N ALA A 136 2.90 -0.82 -16.80
CA ALA A 136 1.67 -0.48 -17.54
C ALA A 136 1.90 0.13 -18.92
N ASP A 137 3.09 0.68 -19.21
CA ASP A 137 3.40 1.39 -20.45
C ASP A 137 4.58 0.82 -21.25
N LYS A 138 5.07 -0.37 -20.92
CA LYS A 138 5.95 -1.07 -21.85
C LYS A 138 5.11 -1.69 -22.95
N GLU A 139 4.78 -0.88 -23.98
CA GLU A 139 4.40 -1.42 -25.28
C GLU A 139 5.49 -2.43 -25.68
N ASP A 140 5.07 -3.66 -25.92
CA ASP A 140 5.96 -4.71 -26.40
C ASP A 140 6.64 -4.20 -27.68
N PRO A 141 7.96 -4.02 -27.69
CA PRO A 141 8.67 -3.50 -28.85
C PRO A 141 8.45 -4.39 -30.10
N THR A 142 8.09 -5.65 -29.88
CA THR A 142 7.76 -6.61 -30.95
C THR A 142 6.61 -6.10 -31.84
N THR A 143 5.61 -5.47 -31.26
CA THR A 143 4.46 -4.91 -32.03
C THR A 143 4.90 -3.77 -32.93
N LYS A 144 5.82 -2.91 -32.48
CA LYS A 144 6.40 -1.82 -33.29
C LYS A 144 7.24 -2.37 -34.43
N TYR A 145 8.03 -3.40 -34.20
CA TYR A 145 8.83 -4.04 -35.22
C TYR A 145 7.99 -4.77 -36.26
N ILE A 146 6.91 -5.46 -35.86
CA ILE A 146 5.98 -6.09 -36.79
C ILE A 146 5.32 -5.04 -37.69
N LEU A 147 4.89 -3.92 -37.13
CA LEU A 147 4.28 -2.84 -37.91
C LEU A 147 5.30 -2.23 -38.90
N LEU A 148 6.54 -2.00 -38.47
CA LEU A 148 7.61 -1.50 -39.35
C LEU A 148 7.94 -2.47 -40.49
N ILE A 149 7.98 -3.78 -40.21
CA ILE A 149 8.20 -4.81 -41.21
C ILE A 149 7.06 -4.83 -42.23
N LEU A 150 5.81 -4.75 -41.78
CA LEU A 150 4.64 -4.69 -42.67
C LEU A 150 4.67 -3.45 -43.58
N VAL A 151 5.03 -2.30 -43.02
CA VAL A 151 5.16 -1.05 -43.81
C VAL A 151 6.30 -1.18 -44.83
N ALA A 152 7.44 -1.77 -44.45
CA ALA A 152 8.58 -1.99 -45.35
C ALA A 152 8.21 -2.97 -46.48
N VAL A 153 7.56 -4.10 -46.16
CA VAL A 153 7.08 -5.07 -47.17
C VAL A 153 6.10 -4.43 -48.13
N PHE A 154 5.14 -3.67 -47.63
CA PHE A 154 4.19 -2.92 -48.47
C PHE A 154 4.88 -1.89 -49.36
N GLY A 155 5.87 -1.18 -48.85
CA GLY A 155 6.73 -0.27 -49.61
C GLY A 155 7.48 -0.98 -50.74
N ILE A 156 8.03 -2.16 -50.49
CA ILE A 156 8.73 -2.99 -51.50
C ILE A 156 7.76 -3.45 -52.59
N ILE A 157 6.55 -3.90 -52.21
CA ILE A 157 5.52 -4.31 -53.17
C ILE A 157 5.14 -3.13 -54.09
N LEU A 158 4.91 -1.95 -53.54
CA LEU A 158 4.62 -0.76 -54.33
C LEU A 158 5.78 -0.39 -55.25
N PHE A 159 7.01 -0.49 -54.78
CA PHE A 159 8.19 -0.22 -55.60
C PHE A 159 8.32 -1.22 -56.76
N VAL A 160 8.12 -2.52 -56.49
CA VAL A 160 8.16 -3.57 -57.53
C VAL A 160 7.05 -3.35 -58.58
N LEU A 161 5.81 -3.04 -58.13
CA LEU A 161 4.71 -2.74 -59.03
C LEU A 161 4.99 -1.51 -59.89
N ALA A 162 5.57 -0.45 -59.35
CA ALA A 162 5.99 0.72 -60.08
C ALA A 162 7.07 0.41 -61.15
N LYS A 163 8.02 -0.45 -60.81
CA LYS A 163 9.06 -0.92 -61.76
C LYS A 163 8.45 -1.77 -62.88
N VAL A 164 7.59 -2.74 -62.54
CA VAL A 164 6.90 -3.59 -63.52
C VAL A 164 6.03 -2.72 -64.46
N ASN A 165 5.27 -1.78 -63.93
CA ASN A 165 4.46 -0.87 -64.74
C ASN A 165 5.33 0.00 -65.68
N LYS A 166 6.50 0.46 -65.22
CA LYS A 166 7.46 1.20 -66.07
C LYS A 166 8.04 0.31 -67.19
N THR A 167 8.33 -0.95 -66.89
CA THR A 167 8.86 -1.93 -67.88
C THR A 167 7.79 -2.28 -68.88
N LEU A 168 6.54 -2.53 -68.45
CA LEU A 168 5.42 -2.80 -69.37
C LEU A 168 5.14 -1.62 -70.28
N LYS A 169 5.20 -0.38 -69.78
CA LYS A 169 5.09 0.82 -70.64
C LYS A 169 6.20 0.91 -71.66
N ARG A 170 7.46 0.54 -71.35
CA ARG A 170 8.55 0.50 -72.32
C ARG A 170 8.33 -0.54 -73.39
N VAL A 171 7.90 -1.76 -73.01
CA VAL A 171 7.60 -2.85 -73.97
C VAL A 171 6.42 -2.49 -74.87
N ALA A 172 5.43 -1.79 -74.32
CA ALA A 172 4.31 -1.30 -75.14
C ALA A 172 4.71 -0.19 -76.11
N ALA A 173 5.63 0.70 -75.70
CA ALA A 173 6.20 1.74 -76.57
C ALA A 173 7.04 1.19 -77.74
N ASP A 174 7.81 0.13 -77.46
CA ASP A 174 8.61 -0.59 -78.51
C ASP A 174 7.74 -1.28 -79.57
N LYS A 175 6.49 -1.61 -79.23
CA LYS A 175 5.53 -2.26 -80.17
C LYS A 175 4.75 -1.27 -81.02
N ASN A 176 4.47 -0.05 -80.53
CA ASN A 176 3.71 0.99 -81.28
C ASN A 176 4.37 2.37 -81.06
N PRO A 177 5.40 2.72 -81.88
CA PRO A 177 6.15 4.00 -81.69
C PRO A 177 5.31 5.24 -82.02
N GLU A 178 4.24 5.17 -82.84
CA GLU A 178 3.46 6.35 -83.21
C GLU A 178 2.54 6.95 -82.16
N ASP A 179 2.23 6.20 -81.08
CA ASP A 179 1.37 6.65 -79.99
C ASP A 179 2.10 7.43 -78.88
N PHE A 180 3.41 7.68 -79.00
CA PHE A 180 4.25 8.19 -77.91
C PHE A 180 4.77 9.60 -78.07
N ASP A 181 4.47 10.30 -79.17
CA ASP A 181 5.05 11.62 -79.48
C ASP A 181 4.47 12.82 -78.66
N ASP A 182 3.38 12.59 -77.92
CA ASP A 182 2.69 13.63 -77.14
C ASP A 182 2.93 13.52 -75.60
N MET A 183 4.03 12.95 -75.17
CA MET A 183 4.28 12.82 -73.73
C MET A 183 4.81 14.13 -73.14
N HIS A 184 3.90 15.04 -72.80
CA HIS A 184 4.24 16.22 -71.95
C HIS A 184 4.95 15.76 -70.70
N VAL A 185 6.13 16.33 -70.43
CA VAL A 185 6.88 16.14 -69.19
C VAL A 185 6.10 16.73 -68.04
N ASP A 186 5.33 15.89 -67.37
CA ASP A 186 4.53 16.28 -66.21
C ASP A 186 5.40 16.43 -64.97
N ASN A 187 5.67 17.67 -64.55
CA ASN A 187 6.52 18.06 -63.44
C ASN A 187 5.86 17.89 -62.04
N ARG A 188 4.68 17.31 -61.96
CA ARG A 188 4.01 17.04 -60.67
C ARG A 188 4.79 16.04 -59.84
N LYS A 189 4.81 16.24 -58.52
CA LYS A 189 5.48 15.33 -57.59
C LYS A 189 4.89 13.91 -57.70
N PHE A 190 5.69 12.89 -57.46
CA PHE A 190 5.37 11.48 -57.59
C PHE A 190 3.98 11.10 -56.97
N TYR A 191 3.69 11.58 -55.75
CA TYR A 191 2.40 11.33 -55.08
C TYR A 191 1.22 12.03 -55.76
N GLN A 192 1.43 13.16 -56.45
CA GLN A 192 0.43 13.89 -57.20
C GLN A 192 0.09 13.21 -58.55
N LYS A 193 0.98 12.37 -59.07
CA LYS A 193 0.77 11.58 -60.28
C LYS A 193 0.16 10.20 -59.97
N VAL A 194 0.74 9.54 -58.94
CA VAL A 194 0.42 8.14 -58.67
C VAL A 194 -0.90 7.99 -57.93
N LEU A 195 -1.15 8.82 -56.93
CA LEU A 195 -2.32 8.66 -56.07
C LEU A 195 -3.66 8.85 -56.81
N PRO A 196 -3.87 9.92 -57.59
CA PRO A 196 -5.10 10.06 -58.39
C PRO A 196 -5.26 8.96 -59.46
N SER A 197 -4.15 8.59 -60.14
CA SER A 197 -4.16 7.56 -61.17
C SER A 197 -4.44 6.16 -60.60
N VAL A 198 -3.87 5.84 -59.46
CA VAL A 198 -4.15 4.56 -58.77
C VAL A 198 -5.60 4.52 -58.29
N LEU A 199 -6.09 5.61 -57.68
CA LEU A 199 -7.45 5.69 -57.17
C LEU A 199 -8.50 5.65 -58.33
N ALA A 200 -8.21 6.33 -59.44
CA ALA A 200 -9.12 6.35 -60.60
C ALA A 200 -9.18 5.01 -61.36
N ASN A 201 -8.08 4.26 -61.35
CA ASN A 201 -7.98 2.98 -62.09
C ASN A 201 -8.17 1.74 -61.17
N MET A 202 -8.32 1.93 -59.85
CA MET A 202 -8.64 0.82 -58.95
C MET A 202 -10.11 0.41 -59.08
N ASN A 203 -10.33 -0.90 -59.21
CA ASN A 203 -11.64 -1.44 -59.06
C ASN A 203 -12.27 -0.99 -57.73
N PRO A 204 -13.48 -0.39 -57.69
CA PRO A 204 -14.10 0.09 -56.44
C PRO A 204 -14.22 -0.98 -55.38
N THR A 205 -14.33 -2.25 -55.76
CA THR A 205 -14.31 -3.38 -54.82
C THR A 205 -12.96 -3.52 -54.12
N VAL A 206 -11.87 -3.39 -54.88
CA VAL A 206 -10.50 -3.47 -54.33
C VAL A 206 -10.24 -2.28 -53.42
N LEU A 207 -10.66 -1.07 -53.80
CA LEU A 207 -10.55 0.11 -52.93
C LEU A 207 -11.35 -0.06 -51.64
N ALA A 208 -12.57 -0.59 -51.71
CA ALA A 208 -13.39 -0.88 -50.53
C ALA A 208 -12.71 -1.91 -49.61
N ILE A 209 -12.14 -2.99 -50.15
CA ILE A 209 -11.40 -3.98 -49.37
C ILE A 209 -10.21 -3.35 -48.66
N PHE A 210 -9.38 -2.56 -49.36
CA PHE A 210 -8.24 -1.87 -48.72
C PHE A 210 -8.69 -0.90 -47.63
N THR A 211 -9.80 -0.15 -47.84
CA THR A 211 -10.33 0.77 -46.84
C THR A 211 -10.83 0.00 -45.61
N VAL A 212 -11.55 -1.10 -45.79
CA VAL A 212 -12.02 -1.94 -44.70
C VAL A 212 -10.87 -2.55 -43.94
N LEU A 213 -9.83 -3.03 -44.62
CA LEU A 213 -8.64 -3.56 -43.97
C LEU A 213 -7.85 -2.46 -43.22
N ALA A 214 -7.66 -1.29 -43.85
CA ALA A 214 -6.87 -0.19 -43.26
C ALA A 214 -7.54 0.42 -42.01
N ILE A 215 -8.87 0.44 -41.95
CA ILE A 215 -9.61 0.97 -40.80
C ILE A 215 -10.08 -0.16 -39.88
N GLY A 216 -10.58 -1.24 -40.47
CA GLY A 216 -11.19 -2.34 -39.72
C GLY A 216 -10.20 -3.13 -38.88
N VAL A 217 -8.98 -3.40 -39.40
CA VAL A 217 -7.99 -4.17 -38.64
C VAL A 217 -7.49 -3.37 -37.44
N PRO A 218 -7.00 -2.11 -37.56
CA PRO A 218 -6.63 -1.31 -36.39
C PRO A 218 -7.83 -1.04 -35.49
N GLY A 219 -9.00 -0.74 -36.04
CA GLY A 219 -10.23 -0.50 -35.26
C GLY A 219 -10.62 -1.72 -34.43
N SER A 220 -10.55 -2.91 -35.00
CA SER A 220 -10.81 -4.17 -34.28
C SER A 220 -9.77 -4.44 -33.21
N TYR A 221 -8.50 -4.19 -33.50
CA TYR A 221 -7.43 -4.34 -32.52
C TYR A 221 -7.61 -3.38 -31.33
N TYR A 222 -7.85 -2.09 -31.60
CA TYR A 222 -8.05 -1.11 -30.52
C TYR A 222 -9.37 -1.35 -29.79
N GLY A 223 -10.44 -1.73 -30.51
CA GLY A 223 -11.72 -2.12 -29.91
C GLY A 223 -11.58 -3.33 -28.98
N TYR A 224 -10.86 -4.36 -29.43
CA TYR A 224 -10.55 -5.54 -28.63
C TYR A 224 -9.71 -5.16 -27.39
N LYS A 225 -8.62 -4.40 -27.60
CA LYS A 225 -7.79 -3.91 -26.50
C LYS A 225 -8.63 -3.12 -25.49
N PHE A 226 -9.45 -2.18 -25.93
CA PHE A 226 -10.36 -1.42 -25.08
C PHE A 226 -11.32 -2.34 -24.32
N ALA A 227 -11.94 -3.31 -24.99
CA ALA A 227 -12.89 -4.22 -24.37
C ALA A 227 -12.23 -5.06 -23.24
N ILE A 228 -10.99 -5.52 -23.42
CA ILE A 228 -10.31 -6.37 -22.42
C ILE A 228 -9.55 -5.59 -21.34
N THR A 229 -9.21 -4.31 -21.58
CA THR A 229 -8.40 -3.54 -20.63
C THR A 229 -9.18 -2.46 -19.90
N GLU A 230 -10.26 -1.94 -20.49
CA GLU A 230 -11.00 -0.79 -19.95
C GLU A 230 -12.41 -1.17 -19.50
N VAL A 231 -13.08 -2.09 -20.19
CA VAL A 231 -14.46 -2.49 -19.85
C VAL A 231 -14.46 -3.34 -18.57
N GLY A 232 -15.19 -2.91 -17.54
CA GLY A 232 -15.22 -3.56 -16.24
C GLY A 232 -14.04 -3.26 -15.35
N VAL A 233 -13.07 -2.46 -15.81
CA VAL A 233 -11.94 -1.98 -15.00
C VAL A 233 -12.37 -0.72 -14.28
N GLN A 234 -12.18 -0.74 -12.96
CA GLN A 234 -12.61 0.36 -12.09
C GLN A 234 -11.45 1.29 -11.67
N LYS A 235 -10.37 1.34 -12.46
CA LYS A 235 -9.24 2.26 -12.17
C LYS A 235 -9.77 3.70 -12.10
N GLY A 236 -9.38 4.41 -11.03
CA GLY A 236 -9.86 5.77 -10.75
C GLY A 236 -11.25 5.84 -10.10
N TYR A 237 -11.91 4.70 -9.86
CA TYR A 237 -13.20 4.69 -9.17
C TYR A 237 -13.04 5.23 -7.73
N ALA A 238 -13.71 6.32 -7.44
CA ALA A 238 -13.63 7.04 -6.17
C ALA A 238 -15.04 7.45 -5.69
N PRO A 239 -15.81 6.52 -5.12
CA PRO A 239 -17.17 6.80 -4.66
C PRO A 239 -17.18 7.74 -3.46
N THR A 240 -18.27 8.48 -3.28
CA THR A 240 -18.49 9.22 -2.06
C THR A 240 -18.80 8.28 -0.91
N GLN A 241 -18.09 8.45 0.19
CA GLN A 241 -18.28 7.64 1.39
C GLN A 241 -19.26 8.30 2.37
N PRO A 242 -19.93 7.53 3.23
CA PRO A 242 -20.84 8.07 4.24
C PRO A 242 -20.16 9.07 5.20
N ILE A 243 -18.90 8.78 5.54
CA ILE A 243 -18.02 9.63 6.33
C ILE A 243 -16.82 9.98 5.46
N ALA A 244 -16.54 11.26 5.27
CA ALA A 244 -15.40 11.74 4.50
C ALA A 244 -14.10 11.55 5.29
N PHE A 245 -13.53 10.35 5.21
CA PHE A 245 -12.27 10.01 5.86
C PHE A 245 -11.09 10.33 4.95
N SER A 246 -10.14 11.14 5.42
CA SER A 246 -8.93 11.50 4.69
C SER A 246 -7.75 10.61 5.07
N HIS A 247 -7.31 9.76 4.15
CA HIS A 247 -6.06 9.00 4.32
C HIS A 247 -4.83 9.92 4.26
N LYS A 248 -4.91 11.01 3.48
CA LYS A 248 -3.86 12.03 3.41
C LYS A 248 -3.59 12.63 4.79
N LEU A 249 -4.63 13.00 5.54
CA LEU A 249 -4.46 13.53 6.88
C LEU A 249 -3.90 12.46 7.83
N HIS A 250 -4.56 11.30 7.94
CA HIS A 250 -4.22 10.29 8.95
C HIS A 250 -2.90 9.57 8.64
N GLY A 251 -2.76 8.97 7.45
CA GLY A 251 -1.57 8.22 7.05
C GLY A 251 -0.46 9.10 6.48
N GLY A 252 -0.83 10.20 5.82
CA GLY A 252 0.11 11.12 5.17
C GLY A 252 0.74 12.14 6.13
N GLU A 253 -0.05 12.98 6.73
CA GLU A 253 0.41 14.08 7.58
C GLU A 253 0.70 13.61 9.01
N LEU A 254 -0.26 12.91 9.63
CA LEU A 254 -0.12 12.39 11.00
C LEU A 254 0.74 11.12 11.07
N LYS A 255 1.07 10.48 9.94
CA LYS A 255 1.92 9.27 9.88
C LYS A 255 1.41 8.10 10.72
N ILE A 256 0.11 7.98 10.90
CA ILE A 256 -0.50 6.82 11.55
C ILE A 256 -0.27 5.60 10.65
N ASP A 257 0.21 4.49 11.23
CA ASP A 257 0.48 3.27 10.49
C ASP A 257 -0.82 2.67 9.91
N CYS A 258 -0.76 2.17 8.67
CA CYS A 258 -1.91 1.57 8.01
C CYS A 258 -2.50 0.40 8.82
N LYS A 259 -1.64 -0.40 9.44
CA LYS A 259 -2.01 -1.57 10.24
C LYS A 259 -2.69 -1.22 11.56
N TYR A 260 -2.55 0.02 12.02
CA TYR A 260 -3.30 0.47 13.19
C TYR A 260 -4.82 0.42 12.97
N CYS A 261 -5.26 0.88 11.79
CA CYS A 261 -6.67 0.85 11.40
C CYS A 261 -7.05 -0.45 10.70
N HIS A 262 -6.19 -0.96 9.81
CA HIS A 262 -6.38 -2.21 9.08
C HIS A 262 -5.66 -3.36 9.79
N SER A 263 -5.99 -3.60 11.05
CA SER A 263 -5.25 -4.51 11.95
C SER A 263 -5.26 -5.98 11.52
N THR A 264 -6.25 -6.41 10.74
CA THR A 264 -6.38 -7.80 10.29
C THR A 264 -5.59 -8.11 9.01
N VAL A 265 -4.93 -7.11 8.40
CA VAL A 265 -4.27 -7.24 7.09
C VAL A 265 -3.17 -8.31 7.07
N GLU A 266 -2.51 -8.56 8.18
CA GLU A 266 -1.46 -9.59 8.31
C GLU A 266 -1.98 -10.96 8.76
N GLU A 267 -3.21 -11.04 9.23
CA GLU A 267 -3.78 -12.26 9.81
C GLU A 267 -4.90 -12.86 8.96
N SER A 268 -5.55 -12.04 8.12
CA SER A 268 -6.76 -12.40 7.41
C SER A 268 -6.62 -12.27 5.89
N LYS A 269 -7.52 -12.95 5.18
CA LYS A 269 -7.74 -12.75 3.74
C LYS A 269 -8.09 -11.31 3.41
N SER A 270 -8.86 -10.64 4.28
CA SER A 270 -9.33 -9.27 4.09
C SER A 270 -8.60 -8.30 5.02
N ALA A 271 -8.21 -7.12 4.51
CA ALA A 271 -7.61 -6.07 5.33
C ALA A 271 -8.61 -5.46 6.33
N SER A 272 -9.90 -5.73 6.15
CA SER A 272 -11.05 -5.17 6.87
C SER A 272 -11.14 -3.63 6.84
N ILE A 273 -12.35 -3.14 7.07
CA ILE A 273 -12.61 -1.74 7.41
C ILE A 273 -12.58 -1.67 8.94
N PRO A 274 -11.84 -0.73 9.55
CA PRO A 274 -11.76 -0.64 11.00
C PRO A 274 -13.15 -0.40 11.61
N ALA A 275 -13.39 -1.03 12.76
CA ALA A 275 -14.56 -0.73 13.56
C ALA A 275 -14.52 0.73 14.04
N LEU A 276 -15.67 1.38 14.20
CA LEU A 276 -15.74 2.77 14.61
C LEU A 276 -15.09 3.05 15.98
N ASN A 277 -14.98 2.03 16.83
CA ASN A 277 -14.26 2.12 18.10
C ASN A 277 -12.78 2.49 17.90
N THR A 278 -12.16 2.06 16.78
CA THR A 278 -10.79 2.48 16.45
C THR A 278 -10.69 3.98 16.24
N CYS A 279 -11.69 4.60 15.62
CA CYS A 279 -11.77 6.06 15.46
C CYS A 279 -11.88 6.76 16.83
N MET A 280 -12.66 6.17 17.74
CA MET A 280 -12.91 6.72 19.08
C MET A 280 -11.69 6.67 19.99
N ASN A 281 -10.64 5.88 19.68
CA ASN A 281 -9.39 5.91 20.43
C ASN A 281 -8.76 7.32 20.45
N CYS A 282 -8.96 8.10 19.39
CA CYS A 282 -8.48 9.47 19.27
C CYS A 282 -9.66 10.48 19.35
N HIS A 283 -10.76 10.21 18.66
CA HIS A 283 -11.85 11.18 18.47
C HIS A 283 -12.76 11.36 19.69
N LYS A 284 -12.58 10.63 20.78
CA LYS A 284 -13.12 11.03 22.08
C LYS A 284 -12.55 12.37 22.56
N GLY A 285 -11.24 12.59 22.34
CA GLY A 285 -10.54 13.80 22.74
C GLY A 285 -10.26 14.80 21.61
N VAL A 286 -10.09 14.30 20.38
CA VAL A 286 -9.77 15.11 19.20
C VAL A 286 -11.03 15.35 18.39
N GLN A 287 -11.67 16.49 18.61
CA GLN A 287 -12.96 16.84 18.02
C GLN A 287 -12.88 17.89 16.90
N LEU A 288 -11.66 18.45 16.66
CA LEU A 288 -11.38 19.51 15.67
C LEU A 288 -12.22 20.78 15.86
N THR A 289 -12.56 21.12 17.09
CA THR A 289 -13.41 22.29 17.42
C THR A 289 -12.79 23.59 16.95
N ASP A 290 -11.48 23.73 16.98
CA ASP A 290 -10.77 24.95 16.53
C ASP A 290 -11.01 25.24 15.04
N LYS A 291 -11.19 24.21 14.22
CA LYS A 291 -11.46 24.35 12.79
C LYS A 291 -12.92 24.69 12.50
N TYR A 292 -13.83 24.42 13.43
CA TYR A 292 -15.26 24.53 13.24
C TYR A 292 -15.91 25.48 14.24
N ASN A 293 -15.23 26.60 14.58
CA ASN A 293 -15.75 27.68 15.44
C ASN A 293 -16.26 27.19 16.80
N GLY A 294 -15.59 26.25 17.42
CA GLY A 294 -15.98 25.67 18.70
C GLY A 294 -16.91 24.46 18.59
N GLU A 295 -17.45 24.16 17.41
CA GLU A 295 -18.27 22.98 17.20
C GLU A 295 -17.47 21.76 16.84
N ILE A 296 -17.97 20.56 17.19
CA ILE A 296 -17.40 19.30 16.77
C ILE A 296 -17.49 19.16 15.24
N SER A 297 -16.42 18.69 14.60
CA SER A 297 -16.39 18.45 13.16
C SER A 297 -17.63 17.68 12.68
N PRO A 298 -18.26 18.08 11.56
CA PRO A 298 -19.42 17.38 10.99
C PRO A 298 -19.19 15.91 10.72
N GLU A 299 -17.97 15.55 10.30
CA GLU A 299 -17.61 14.14 10.01
C GLU A 299 -17.45 13.33 11.30
N ILE A 300 -16.94 13.93 12.38
CA ILE A 300 -16.86 13.30 13.71
C ILE A 300 -18.26 13.15 14.31
N LYS A 301 -19.14 14.15 14.14
CA LYS A 301 -20.56 14.03 14.55
C LYS A 301 -21.26 12.81 13.90
N LYS A 302 -20.88 12.44 12.66
CA LYS A 302 -21.42 11.22 12.01
C LYS A 302 -20.94 9.94 12.71
N ILE A 303 -19.67 9.91 13.17
CA ILE A 303 -19.14 8.78 13.97
C ILE A 303 -19.91 8.67 15.28
N TYR A 304 -20.08 9.79 15.99
CA TYR A 304 -20.81 9.82 17.26
C TYR A 304 -22.25 9.35 17.07
N LYS A 305 -22.94 9.84 16.04
CA LYS A 305 -24.29 9.39 15.71
C LYS A 305 -24.35 7.88 15.44
N ALA A 306 -23.38 7.35 14.68
CA ALA A 306 -23.37 5.92 14.35
C ALA A 306 -23.10 5.02 15.56
N LEU A 307 -22.34 5.52 16.54
CA LEU A 307 -22.05 4.82 17.79
C LEU A 307 -23.08 5.09 18.90
N ASP A 308 -24.05 5.97 18.67
CA ASP A 308 -24.93 6.52 19.70
C ASP A 308 -24.12 7.10 20.88
N TYR A 309 -23.08 7.88 20.55
CA TYR A 309 -22.11 8.43 21.51
C TYR A 309 -22.44 9.86 21.85
N ASN A 310 -22.56 10.15 23.15
CA ASN A 310 -22.74 11.51 23.68
C ASN A 310 -21.48 11.95 24.44
N PRO A 311 -20.71 12.93 23.92
CA PRO A 311 -19.49 13.39 24.57
C PRO A 311 -19.74 14.16 25.88
N GLU A 312 -20.99 14.63 26.14
CA GLU A 312 -21.39 15.38 27.32
C GLU A 312 -21.96 14.49 28.43
N ALA A 313 -22.13 13.18 28.15
CA ALA A 313 -22.63 12.25 29.14
C ALA A 313 -21.61 12.00 30.27
N LYS A 314 -22.11 11.47 31.40
CA LYS A 314 -21.23 11.09 32.51
C LYS A 314 -20.27 9.99 32.09
N PRO A 315 -19.05 9.95 32.66
CA PRO A 315 -18.12 8.85 32.40
C PRO A 315 -18.76 7.48 32.64
N GLY A 316 -18.70 6.60 31.61
CA GLY A 316 -19.31 5.29 31.61
C GLY A 316 -20.72 5.23 31.02
N GLU A 317 -21.37 6.37 30.77
CA GLU A 317 -22.72 6.47 30.17
C GLU A 317 -22.67 7.09 28.75
N GLU A 318 -21.48 7.23 28.15
CA GLU A 318 -21.29 7.95 26.89
C GLU A 318 -21.89 7.21 25.69
N TYR A 319 -22.07 5.90 25.77
CA TYR A 319 -22.61 5.08 24.68
C TYR A 319 -24.04 4.67 24.93
N GLY A 320 -24.91 5.02 24.01
CA GLY A 320 -26.31 4.62 24.03
C GLY A 320 -26.51 3.16 23.61
N LYS A 321 -27.77 2.74 23.51
CA LYS A 321 -28.17 1.35 23.22
C LYS A 321 -28.54 1.10 21.76
N ASN A 322 -28.53 2.13 20.91
CA ASN A 322 -29.01 2.08 19.54
C ASN A 322 -27.92 2.46 18.49
N PRO A 323 -26.76 1.81 18.50
CA PRO A 323 -25.74 2.09 17.48
C PRO A 323 -26.24 1.66 16.09
N SER A 324 -25.84 2.39 15.07
CA SER A 324 -26.18 2.10 13.68
C SER A 324 -24.90 1.88 12.85
N PRO A 325 -24.84 0.82 12.01
CA PRO A 325 -23.67 0.53 11.22
C PRO A 325 -23.46 1.57 10.10
N VAL A 326 -22.22 1.95 9.86
CA VAL A 326 -21.84 2.76 8.70
C VAL A 326 -21.68 1.84 7.48
N ARG A 327 -22.45 2.10 6.44
CA ARG A 327 -22.39 1.34 5.18
C ARG A 327 -21.35 1.95 4.25
N TRP A 328 -20.10 1.53 4.41
CA TRP A 328 -19.02 1.95 3.52
C TRP A 328 -19.20 1.41 2.11
N VAL A 329 -18.90 2.24 1.11
CA VAL A 329 -18.91 1.82 -0.30
C VAL A 329 -17.56 1.16 -0.61
N ARG A 330 -17.62 -0.09 -1.09
CA ARG A 330 -16.44 -0.85 -1.46
C ARG A 330 -15.79 -0.25 -2.69
N ILE A 331 -14.47 0.02 -2.63
CA ILE A 331 -13.70 0.63 -3.72
C ILE A 331 -12.98 -0.45 -4.52
N HIS A 332 -12.18 -1.28 -3.85
CA HIS A 332 -11.42 -2.35 -4.47
C HIS A 332 -12.29 -3.61 -4.52
N ASN A 333 -12.70 -4.00 -5.71
CA ASN A 333 -13.60 -5.12 -5.91
C ASN A 333 -12.98 -6.14 -6.87
N LEU A 334 -12.79 -7.36 -6.38
CA LEU A 334 -12.48 -8.52 -7.23
C LEU A 334 -13.77 -9.31 -7.48
N PRO A 335 -13.92 -9.93 -8.66
CA PRO A 335 -15.02 -10.84 -8.91
C PRO A 335 -14.95 -12.05 -7.98
N ASP A 336 -16.10 -12.67 -7.69
CA ASP A 336 -16.21 -13.74 -6.68
C ASP A 336 -15.34 -14.96 -7.00
N HIS A 337 -15.07 -15.21 -8.28
CA HIS A 337 -14.20 -16.31 -8.73
C HIS A 337 -12.70 -16.04 -8.54
N ALA A 338 -12.30 -14.83 -8.11
CA ALA A 338 -10.90 -14.48 -7.86
C ALA A 338 -10.65 -14.33 -6.37
N VAL A 339 -9.80 -15.18 -5.83
CA VAL A 339 -9.45 -15.18 -4.40
C VAL A 339 -8.12 -14.45 -4.21
N PHE A 340 -8.14 -13.43 -3.37
CA PHE A 340 -6.95 -12.70 -2.95
C PHE A 340 -6.80 -12.74 -1.45
N ASN A 341 -5.59 -13.00 -0.95
CA ASN A 341 -5.31 -13.08 0.47
C ASN A 341 -4.27 -12.02 0.87
N HIS A 342 -4.68 -11.02 1.66
CA HIS A 342 -3.79 -9.96 2.12
C HIS A 342 -2.64 -10.49 2.99
N SER A 343 -2.89 -11.44 3.91
CA SER A 343 -1.84 -11.93 4.80
C SER A 343 -0.69 -12.60 4.03
N GLN A 344 -0.96 -13.30 2.94
CA GLN A 344 0.07 -13.89 2.08
C GLN A 344 0.94 -12.83 1.39
N HIS A 345 0.36 -11.70 1.02
CA HIS A 345 1.06 -10.63 0.31
C HIS A 345 1.78 -9.67 1.28
N VAL A 346 1.14 -9.32 2.39
CA VAL A 346 1.66 -8.33 3.34
C VAL A 346 2.59 -8.96 4.36
N LYS A 347 2.17 -10.05 5.03
CA LYS A 347 2.97 -10.71 6.08
C LYS A 347 4.05 -11.59 5.48
N VAL A 348 3.69 -12.48 4.55
CA VAL A 348 4.62 -13.43 3.94
C VAL A 348 5.43 -12.77 2.83
N GLY A 349 4.79 -12.09 1.88
CA GLY A 349 5.44 -11.40 0.77
C GLY A 349 6.14 -10.10 1.16
N LYS A 350 5.83 -9.55 2.35
CA LYS A 350 6.36 -8.27 2.88
C LYS A 350 6.18 -7.09 1.92
N LEU A 351 5.12 -7.12 1.11
CA LEU A 351 4.80 -6.07 0.17
C LEU A 351 4.25 -4.82 0.90
N GLN A 352 4.58 -3.66 0.37
CA GLN A 352 4.05 -2.39 0.87
C GLN A 352 2.62 -2.19 0.36
N CYS A 353 1.78 -1.52 1.16
CA CYS A 353 0.40 -1.22 0.80
C CYS A 353 0.30 -0.45 -0.53
N GLN A 354 1.24 0.47 -0.75
CA GLN A 354 1.33 1.32 -1.93
C GLN A 354 1.56 0.54 -3.22
N ASN A 355 2.15 -0.65 -3.17
CA ASN A 355 2.39 -1.47 -4.36
C ASN A 355 1.08 -1.85 -5.07
N CYS A 356 -0.01 -1.99 -4.30
CA CYS A 356 -1.33 -2.35 -4.82
C CYS A 356 -2.30 -1.16 -4.79
N HIS A 357 -2.29 -0.39 -3.71
CA HIS A 357 -3.24 0.70 -3.48
C HIS A 357 -2.76 2.08 -3.95
N GLY A 358 -1.53 2.16 -4.51
CA GLY A 358 -0.92 3.44 -4.89
C GLY A 358 -0.56 4.32 -3.69
N PRO A 359 -0.29 5.60 -3.90
CA PRO A 359 0.12 6.54 -2.84
C PRO A 359 -1.06 6.94 -1.96
N ILE A 360 -1.67 5.95 -1.28
CA ILE A 360 -2.90 6.13 -0.50
C ILE A 360 -2.76 7.18 0.61
N GLU A 361 -1.55 7.34 1.13
CA GLU A 361 -1.19 8.38 2.10
C GLU A 361 -1.20 9.81 1.52
N LYS A 362 -1.45 9.96 0.21
CA LYS A 362 -1.65 11.25 -0.46
C LYS A 362 -3.10 11.47 -0.90
N MET A 363 -3.97 10.48 -0.69
CA MET A 363 -5.34 10.53 -1.16
C MET A 363 -6.26 11.15 -0.11
N GLU A 364 -6.88 12.27 -0.45
CA GLU A 364 -7.97 12.85 0.33
C GLU A 364 -9.22 11.98 0.21
N LYS A 365 -9.54 11.56 -1.00
CA LYS A 365 -10.60 10.62 -1.33
C LYS A 365 -9.95 9.39 -1.98
N VAL A 366 -10.15 8.23 -1.38
CA VAL A 366 -9.55 6.99 -1.88
C VAL A 366 -10.15 6.60 -3.22
N GLN A 367 -9.28 6.19 -4.12
CA GLN A 367 -9.65 5.66 -5.44
C GLN A 367 -8.98 4.33 -5.71
N GLN A 368 -9.57 3.52 -6.55
CA GLN A 368 -8.92 2.33 -7.06
C GLN A 368 -7.74 2.74 -7.96
N TRP A 369 -6.51 2.46 -7.52
CA TRP A 369 -5.29 2.88 -8.21
C TRP A 369 -4.94 1.96 -9.38
N ASN A 370 -4.90 0.65 -9.12
CA ASN A 370 -4.57 -0.36 -10.12
C ASN A 370 -5.83 -0.99 -10.73
N THR A 371 -5.65 -1.63 -11.89
CA THR A 371 -6.75 -2.29 -12.62
C THR A 371 -7.32 -3.48 -11.88
N LEU A 372 -6.49 -4.18 -11.06
CA LEU A 372 -6.79 -5.44 -10.38
C LEU A 372 -7.20 -6.58 -11.31
N GLN A 373 -6.88 -6.47 -12.59
CA GLN A 373 -7.10 -7.54 -13.57
C GLN A 373 -6.13 -8.69 -13.38
N MET A 374 -6.50 -9.89 -13.83
CA MET A 374 -5.66 -11.08 -13.76
C MET A 374 -4.26 -10.84 -14.38
N GLY A 375 -4.19 -10.16 -15.53
CA GLY A 375 -2.93 -9.82 -16.20
C GLY A 375 -1.99 -9.00 -15.31
N TRP A 376 -2.51 -8.04 -14.55
CA TRP A 376 -1.73 -7.24 -13.61
C TRP A 376 -1.15 -8.09 -12.47
N CYS A 377 -1.93 -9.02 -11.92
CA CYS A 377 -1.45 -9.95 -10.90
C CYS A 377 -0.37 -10.90 -11.45
N ILE A 378 -0.58 -11.45 -12.64
CA ILE A 378 0.36 -12.35 -13.32
C ILE A 378 1.68 -11.62 -13.63
N ASP A 379 1.62 -10.38 -14.09
CA ASP A 379 2.81 -9.58 -14.39
C ASP A 379 3.62 -9.31 -13.10
N CYS A 380 2.95 -8.95 -12.02
CA CYS A 380 3.60 -8.81 -10.71
C CYS A 380 4.27 -10.13 -10.27
N HIS A 381 3.59 -11.27 -10.37
CA HIS A 381 4.13 -12.59 -9.99
C HIS A 381 5.31 -13.03 -10.86
N ARG A 382 5.38 -12.59 -12.12
CA ARG A 382 6.51 -12.86 -13.02
C ARG A 382 7.72 -11.98 -12.75
N ASN A 383 7.46 -10.72 -12.38
CA ASN A 383 8.50 -9.69 -12.38
C ASN A 383 8.97 -9.28 -10.99
N THR A 384 8.18 -9.51 -9.94
CA THR A 384 8.54 -9.09 -8.58
C THR A 384 9.39 -10.16 -7.89
N GLY A 385 10.57 -9.77 -7.44
CA GLY A 385 11.42 -10.62 -6.61
C GLY A 385 10.88 -10.71 -5.18
N ILE A 386 10.93 -11.91 -4.60
CA ILE A 386 10.63 -12.12 -3.18
C ILE A 386 11.92 -12.24 -2.37
N ASP A 387 11.92 -11.70 -1.15
CA ASP A 387 13.02 -11.90 -0.21
C ASP A 387 12.94 -13.28 0.41
N VAL A 388 13.61 -14.23 -0.21
CA VAL A 388 13.64 -15.63 0.26
C VAL A 388 14.68 -15.85 1.34
N ALA A 389 15.72 -15.03 1.40
CA ALA A 389 16.85 -15.21 2.32
C ALA A 389 16.46 -14.86 3.76
N ASN A 390 15.63 -13.82 3.95
CA ASN A 390 15.20 -13.32 5.25
C ASN A 390 13.75 -13.69 5.57
N ASN A 391 13.20 -14.72 4.91
CA ASN A 391 11.83 -15.13 5.07
C ASN A 391 11.75 -16.63 5.33
N ASN A 392 11.47 -17.00 6.56
CA ASN A 392 11.41 -18.39 7.01
C ASN A 392 10.41 -19.25 6.21
N TYR A 393 9.36 -18.63 5.65
CA TYR A 393 8.41 -19.33 4.79
C TYR A 393 9.05 -19.85 3.49
N TYR A 394 10.08 -19.18 2.98
CA TYR A 394 10.74 -19.51 1.72
C TYR A 394 12.13 -20.14 1.88
N LEU A 395 12.56 -20.54 3.09
CA LEU A 395 13.90 -21.11 3.32
C LEU A 395 14.18 -22.31 2.44
N ALA A 396 13.22 -23.23 2.28
CA ALA A 396 13.39 -24.40 1.42
C ALA A 396 13.63 -24.02 -0.05
N LEU A 397 12.95 -22.99 -0.54
CA LEU A 397 13.13 -22.47 -1.91
C LEU A 397 14.50 -21.79 -2.07
N HIS A 398 14.93 -21.04 -1.06
CA HIS A 398 16.26 -20.44 -1.02
C HIS A 398 17.37 -21.48 -1.04
N ASP A 399 17.24 -22.54 -0.24
CA ASP A 399 18.23 -23.62 -0.18
C ASP A 399 18.27 -24.44 -1.47
N LYS A 400 17.12 -24.66 -2.10
CA LYS A 400 17.04 -25.28 -3.42
C LYS A 400 17.77 -24.42 -4.47
N ALA A 401 17.45 -23.12 -4.54
CA ALA A 401 18.12 -22.20 -5.47
C ALA A 401 19.63 -22.17 -5.27
N LYS A 402 20.12 -22.16 -4.03
CA LYS A 402 21.56 -22.25 -3.73
C LYS A 402 22.19 -23.56 -4.22
N LYS A 403 21.51 -24.70 -4.05
CA LYS A 403 22.00 -26.00 -4.53
C LYS A 403 22.07 -26.03 -6.05
N ASP A 404 21.03 -25.58 -6.74
CA ASP A 404 20.97 -25.54 -8.21
C ASP A 404 22.05 -24.62 -8.78
N ILE A 405 22.28 -23.46 -8.18
CA ILE A 405 23.36 -22.53 -8.55
C ILE A 405 24.74 -23.17 -8.37
N LYS A 406 24.99 -23.86 -7.26
CA LYS A 406 26.28 -24.55 -7.02
C LYS A 406 26.52 -25.72 -7.97
N ALA A 407 25.46 -26.43 -8.36
CA ALA A 407 25.55 -27.57 -9.28
C ALA A 407 25.71 -27.15 -10.74
N ASN A 408 25.82 -25.87 -11.05
CA ASN A 408 25.98 -25.32 -12.41
C ASN A 408 24.81 -25.68 -13.35
N GLN A 409 23.62 -25.93 -12.79
CA GLN A 409 22.41 -26.29 -13.55
C GLN A 409 21.60 -25.03 -13.83
N ASN A 410 21.45 -24.70 -15.09
CA ASN A 410 20.54 -23.70 -15.67
C ASN A 410 20.30 -22.42 -14.83
N HIS A 411 21.37 -21.65 -14.63
CA HIS A 411 21.39 -20.49 -13.71
C HIS A 411 20.51 -19.31 -14.12
N SER A 412 20.22 -19.16 -15.42
CA SER A 412 19.56 -17.95 -15.96
C SER A 412 18.20 -17.68 -15.33
N GLN A 413 17.49 -18.73 -14.92
CA GLN A 413 16.17 -18.59 -14.31
C GLN A 413 16.16 -17.89 -12.94
N TYR A 414 17.29 -17.94 -12.20
CA TYR A 414 17.40 -17.35 -10.86
C TYR A 414 18.02 -15.96 -10.84
N PHE A 415 18.45 -15.44 -11.99
CA PHE A 415 19.09 -14.14 -12.06
C PHE A 415 18.23 -13.11 -12.76
N GLY A 416 18.14 -11.93 -12.17
CA GLY A 416 17.54 -10.77 -12.82
C GLY A 416 18.47 -10.16 -13.87
N PRO A 417 18.01 -9.18 -14.65
CA PRO A 417 18.83 -8.45 -15.62
C PRO A 417 20.05 -7.77 -15.01
N ASP A 418 20.01 -7.51 -13.71
CA ASP A 418 21.09 -6.91 -12.91
C ASP A 418 22.12 -7.93 -12.40
N GLY A 419 22.02 -9.19 -12.80
CA GLY A 419 22.89 -10.28 -12.37
C GLY A 419 22.70 -10.75 -10.93
N LYS A 420 21.69 -10.21 -10.20
CA LYS A 420 21.38 -10.64 -8.83
C LYS A 420 20.39 -11.78 -8.81
N VAL A 421 20.47 -12.62 -7.78
CA VAL A 421 19.50 -13.71 -7.59
C VAL A 421 18.12 -13.10 -7.37
N LYS A 422 17.20 -13.42 -8.27
CA LYS A 422 15.82 -12.96 -8.27
C LYS A 422 14.87 -14.15 -8.33
N ILE A 423 14.30 -14.51 -7.19
CA ILE A 423 13.27 -15.55 -7.13
C ILE A 423 11.91 -14.86 -7.15
N THR A 424 11.05 -15.28 -8.08
CA THR A 424 9.70 -14.71 -8.22
C THR A 424 8.61 -15.67 -7.74
N PRO A 425 7.40 -15.20 -7.41
CA PRO A 425 6.27 -16.06 -7.10
C PRO A 425 5.98 -17.08 -8.21
N ALA A 426 6.19 -16.72 -9.48
CA ALA A 426 6.00 -17.59 -10.63
C ALA A 426 6.82 -18.89 -10.53
N MET A 427 8.04 -18.81 -10.01
CA MET A 427 8.93 -19.97 -9.83
C MET A 427 8.45 -20.94 -8.74
N ASN A 428 7.53 -20.50 -7.89
CA ASN A 428 6.94 -21.30 -6.81
C ASN A 428 5.45 -21.61 -7.04
N GLY A 429 5.04 -21.75 -8.28
CA GLY A 429 3.66 -22.07 -8.64
C GLY A 429 2.67 -20.91 -8.49
N GLY A 430 3.15 -19.67 -8.34
CA GLY A 430 2.28 -18.50 -8.19
C GLY A 430 1.49 -18.10 -9.45
N LEU A 431 1.66 -18.83 -10.55
CA LEU A 431 0.89 -18.66 -11.79
C LEU A 431 -0.11 -19.80 -12.04
N GLU A 432 -0.17 -20.78 -11.15
CA GLU A 432 -1.14 -21.87 -11.27
C GLU A 432 -2.56 -21.34 -11.05
N CYS A 433 -3.50 -21.70 -11.94
CA CYS A 433 -4.87 -21.21 -11.92
C CYS A 433 -5.54 -21.42 -10.54
N ALA A 434 -5.36 -22.61 -9.94
CA ALA A 434 -5.93 -22.98 -8.66
C ALA A 434 -5.36 -22.20 -7.45
N LYS A 435 -4.34 -21.36 -7.63
CA LYS A 435 -3.85 -20.48 -6.55
C LYS A 435 -4.71 -19.22 -6.38
N CYS A 436 -5.41 -18.83 -7.42
CA CYS A 436 -6.25 -17.63 -7.44
C CYS A 436 -7.74 -17.95 -7.71
N HIS A 437 -8.04 -19.12 -8.27
CA HIS A 437 -9.39 -19.53 -8.67
C HIS A 437 -9.76 -20.86 -7.99
N TYR A 438 -10.40 -20.79 -6.78
CA TYR A 438 -10.88 -21.94 -6.02
C TYR A 438 -12.11 -21.63 -5.19
#